data_07d91710c5674fd19719bb392213f272
#
_entry.id   07d91710c5674fd19719bb392213f272
#
_cell.length_a   1.000
_cell.length_b   1.000
_cell.length_c   1.000
_cell.angle_alpha   90.00
_cell.angle_beta   90.00
_cell.angle_gamma   90.00
#
_symmetry.space_group_name_H-M   'P 1'
#
loop_
_entity.id
_entity.type
_entity.pdbx_description
1 polymer ?
#
loop_
_entity_poly.entity_id
_entity_poly.type
_entity_poly.pdbx_seq_one_letter_code
_entity_poly.pdbx_strand_id
1 'polypeptide(L)'
;LRMGKVCIKVSEAEVVQKIFRSYQEGASYNRIAGILGSQPVSYREDGQPWNKNMVARILQDERYTGVNDFPLMIEAGLFQAVQTRRPQTGGSPENAKELRLLRDMVVCAHCGTPMARNQRDNWTCPQCGGPPVRKTGPELLADLQLLLTPYTRHPEKIQAPPYRTQEHRDLELRLEQAMTSVNEAEQPVYQAALALAAAQLTDIGPERYESARIRRLLEGKRQTDLTPTLIRQITAKILLGPTGAIAVKLKNGQILGKEPQS
;
A
#
# COMPACT_ATOMS: atom_id res chain seq x y z
N LEU A 1 -40.62 17.21 9.02
CA LEU A 1 -41.48 16.28 8.25
C LEU A 1 -42.92 16.76 8.41
N ARG A 2 -43.56 17.20 7.34
CA ARG A 2 -45.03 17.44 7.31
C ARG A 2 -45.66 16.28 6.51
N MET A 3 -46.58 15.56 7.13
CA MET A 3 -47.30 14.40 6.50
C MET A 3 -46.38 13.36 5.86
N GLY A 4 -45.23 13.04 6.51
CA GLY A 4 -44.27 12.03 5.98
C GLY A 4 -43.39 12.52 4.83
N LYS A 5 -43.54 13.74 4.32
CA LYS A 5 -42.71 14.33 3.27
C LYS A 5 -41.63 15.23 3.84
N VAL A 6 -40.44 15.18 3.25
CA VAL A 6 -39.33 16.08 3.57
C VAL A 6 -39.66 17.48 3.07
N CYS A 7 -39.64 18.48 3.95
CA CYS A 7 -39.92 19.88 3.60
C CYS A 7 -38.64 20.71 3.69
N ILE A 8 -38.48 21.68 2.78
CA ILE A 8 -37.39 22.65 2.81
C ILE A 8 -37.65 23.65 3.92
N LYS A 9 -36.65 23.87 4.77
CA LYS A 9 -36.57 25.02 5.66
C LYS A 9 -35.70 26.07 4.97
N VAL A 10 -36.29 27.17 4.59
CA VAL A 10 -35.69 28.19 3.71
C VAL A 10 -34.33 28.67 4.24
N SER A 11 -34.21 28.92 5.54
CA SER A 11 -32.95 29.34 6.16
C SER A 11 -31.81 28.30 6.05
N GLU A 12 -32.15 27.03 6.10
CA GLU A 12 -31.15 25.94 5.94
C GLU A 12 -30.80 25.74 4.46
N ALA A 13 -31.73 25.87 3.56
CA ALA A 13 -31.48 25.79 2.13
C ALA A 13 -30.56 26.90 1.62
N GLU A 14 -30.72 28.12 2.11
CA GLU A 14 -29.83 29.24 1.80
C GLU A 14 -28.39 28.97 2.24
N VAL A 15 -28.20 28.37 3.41
CA VAL A 15 -26.86 27.97 3.89
C VAL A 15 -26.25 26.90 3.01
N VAL A 16 -27.02 25.87 2.61
CA VAL A 16 -26.54 24.83 1.70
C VAL A 16 -26.14 25.44 0.37
N GLN A 17 -26.97 26.28 -0.25
CA GLN A 17 -26.64 26.95 -1.50
C GLN A 17 -25.39 27.81 -1.39
N LYS A 18 -25.22 28.56 -0.28
CA LYS A 18 -24.05 29.38 0.00
C LYS A 18 -22.79 28.53 0.10
N ILE A 19 -22.84 27.36 0.73
CA ILE A 19 -21.71 26.42 0.82
C ILE A 19 -21.27 25.98 -0.57
N PHE A 20 -22.21 25.56 -1.44
CA PHE A 20 -21.92 25.12 -2.79
C PHE A 20 -21.30 26.21 -3.66
N ARG A 21 -21.89 27.43 -3.65
CA ARG A 21 -21.37 28.60 -4.38
C ARG A 21 -20.00 29.01 -3.92
N SER A 22 -19.81 29.19 -2.61
CA SER A 22 -18.51 29.59 -2.06
C SER A 22 -17.41 28.59 -2.38
N TYR A 23 -17.74 27.28 -2.38
CA TYR A 23 -16.79 26.27 -2.77
C TYR A 23 -16.48 26.31 -4.27
N GLN A 24 -17.47 26.50 -5.14
CA GLN A 24 -17.28 26.70 -6.58
C GLN A 24 -16.38 27.93 -6.87
N GLU A 25 -16.54 29.02 -6.14
CA GLU A 25 -15.76 30.26 -6.24
C GLU A 25 -14.33 30.14 -5.71
N GLY A 26 -13.96 29.05 -5.04
CA GLY A 26 -12.59 28.82 -4.63
C GLY A 26 -12.33 28.77 -3.13
N ALA A 27 -13.35 28.92 -2.31
CA ALA A 27 -13.16 28.86 -0.87
C ALA A 27 -12.79 27.43 -0.41
N SER A 28 -11.88 27.32 0.58
CA SER A 28 -11.55 26.05 1.23
C SER A 28 -12.64 25.68 2.26
N TYR A 29 -12.73 24.38 2.61
CA TYR A 29 -13.67 23.91 3.66
C TYR A 29 -13.51 24.66 4.98
N ASN A 30 -12.27 24.97 5.39
CA ASN A 30 -12.01 25.73 6.61
C ASN A 30 -12.50 27.15 6.51
N ARG A 31 -12.31 27.82 5.36
CA ARG A 31 -12.79 29.18 5.14
C ARG A 31 -14.31 29.25 5.16
N ILE A 32 -14.99 28.30 4.50
CA ILE A 32 -16.46 28.21 4.51
C ILE A 32 -16.97 27.97 5.93
N ALA A 33 -16.39 27.04 6.68
CA ALA A 33 -16.74 26.78 8.07
C ALA A 33 -16.56 28.01 8.96
N GLY A 34 -15.48 28.78 8.77
CA GLY A 34 -15.22 30.03 9.48
C GLY A 34 -16.29 31.12 9.19
N ILE A 35 -16.66 31.28 7.91
CA ILE A 35 -17.72 32.24 7.52
C ILE A 35 -19.08 31.83 8.11
N LEU A 36 -19.39 30.54 8.15
CA LEU A 36 -20.65 30.05 8.71
C LEU A 36 -20.67 30.15 10.26
N GLY A 37 -19.52 29.95 10.90
CA GLY A 37 -19.36 30.09 12.36
C GLY A 37 -19.57 31.50 12.89
N SER A 38 -19.42 32.53 12.03
CA SER A 38 -19.73 33.92 12.36
C SER A 38 -21.20 34.32 12.12
N GLN A 39 -22.03 33.39 11.63
CA GLN A 39 -23.45 33.64 11.36
C GLN A 39 -24.33 32.95 12.42
N PRO A 40 -25.53 33.49 12.71
CA PRO A 40 -26.42 32.94 13.73
C PRO A 40 -27.12 31.66 13.30
N VAL A 41 -26.54 30.90 12.37
CA VAL A 41 -27.09 29.64 11.86
C VAL A 41 -26.23 28.47 12.32
N SER A 42 -26.74 27.67 13.24
CA SER A 42 -26.10 26.44 13.71
C SER A 42 -26.33 25.28 12.74
N TYR A 43 -25.36 24.39 12.66
CA TYR A 43 -25.50 23.14 11.86
C TYR A 43 -26.57 22.20 12.40
N ARG A 44 -26.77 22.22 13.73
CA ARG A 44 -27.79 21.46 14.47
C ARG A 44 -28.37 22.30 15.58
N GLU A 45 -29.53 21.90 16.08
CA GLU A 45 -30.19 22.54 17.22
C GLU A 45 -29.36 22.52 18.50
N ASP A 46 -28.38 21.61 18.62
CA ASP A 46 -27.44 21.51 19.75
C ASP A 46 -26.32 22.56 19.76
N GLY A 47 -26.31 23.47 18.79
CA GLY A 47 -25.39 24.61 18.75
C GLY A 47 -23.94 24.29 18.43
N GLN A 48 -23.66 23.08 17.87
CA GLN A 48 -22.29 22.73 17.50
C GLN A 48 -21.70 23.71 16.48
N PRO A 49 -20.44 24.17 16.68
CA PRO A 49 -19.80 25.08 15.76
C PRO A 49 -19.50 24.41 14.43
N TRP A 50 -19.61 25.17 13.35
CA TRP A 50 -19.27 24.71 12.01
C TRP A 50 -17.82 24.25 11.91
N ASN A 51 -17.59 23.12 11.26
CA ASN A 51 -16.26 22.60 11.00
C ASN A 51 -16.13 22.09 9.56
N LYS A 52 -14.88 21.89 9.12
CA LYS A 52 -14.57 21.43 7.75
C LYS A 52 -15.26 20.11 7.35
N ASN A 53 -15.49 19.22 8.31
CA ASN A 53 -16.09 17.90 8.03
C ASN A 53 -17.60 18.03 7.76
N MET A 54 -18.27 18.97 8.42
CA MET A 54 -19.67 19.29 8.16
C MET A 54 -19.84 19.87 6.74
N VAL A 55 -19.00 20.83 6.36
CA VAL A 55 -18.97 21.39 5.00
C VAL A 55 -18.69 20.28 3.96
N ALA A 56 -17.73 19.39 4.20
CA ALA A 56 -17.41 18.29 3.32
C ALA A 56 -18.60 17.32 3.13
N ARG A 57 -19.35 17.01 4.21
CA ARG A 57 -20.55 16.15 4.15
C ARG A 57 -21.65 16.77 3.32
N ILE A 58 -21.92 18.06 3.50
CA ILE A 58 -22.94 18.78 2.74
C ILE A 58 -22.61 18.77 1.25
N LEU A 59 -21.35 19.05 0.87
CA LEU A 59 -20.91 19.05 -0.52
C LEU A 59 -20.91 17.65 -1.17
N GLN A 60 -21.02 16.57 -0.38
CA GLN A 60 -21.09 15.18 -0.87
C GLN A 60 -22.49 14.65 -1.03
N ASP A 61 -23.47 15.27 -0.41
CA ASP A 61 -24.81 14.73 -0.28
C ASP A 61 -25.66 15.00 -1.55
N GLU A 62 -25.83 13.97 -2.36
CA GLU A 62 -26.59 14.01 -3.60
C GLU A 62 -28.08 14.30 -3.38
N ARG A 63 -28.62 14.12 -2.17
CA ARG A 63 -30.03 14.39 -1.87
C ARG A 63 -30.41 15.82 -2.15
N TYR A 64 -29.48 16.76 -2.09
CA TYR A 64 -29.73 18.16 -2.43
C TYR A 64 -30.05 18.40 -3.91
N THR A 65 -29.80 17.43 -4.81
CA THR A 65 -30.14 17.49 -6.23
C THR A 65 -31.56 16.96 -6.55
N GLY A 66 -32.36 16.66 -5.53
CA GLY A 66 -33.72 16.18 -5.70
C GLY A 66 -33.89 14.68 -5.91
N VAL A 67 -32.82 13.88 -5.66
CA VAL A 67 -32.90 12.42 -5.72
C VAL A 67 -33.54 11.83 -4.46
N ASN A 68 -34.13 10.65 -4.57
CA ASN A 68 -34.79 9.91 -3.48
C ASN A 68 -35.89 10.70 -2.75
N ASP A 69 -36.79 11.35 -3.51
CA ASP A 69 -37.93 12.15 -3.01
C ASP A 69 -37.54 13.36 -2.13
N PHE A 70 -36.26 13.78 -2.18
CA PHE A 70 -35.82 15.02 -1.55
C PHE A 70 -36.13 16.21 -2.47
N PRO A 71 -36.50 17.37 -1.91
CA PRO A 71 -36.74 18.57 -2.72
C PRO A 71 -35.42 19.09 -3.32
N LEU A 72 -35.48 19.54 -4.57
CA LEU A 72 -34.36 20.14 -5.29
C LEU A 72 -33.91 21.44 -4.60
N MET A 73 -32.65 21.50 -4.17
CA MET A 73 -32.04 22.68 -3.58
C MET A 73 -30.82 23.17 -4.37
N ILE A 74 -30.14 22.26 -5.05
CA ILE A 74 -28.89 22.50 -5.80
C ILE A 74 -29.05 21.94 -7.20
N GLU A 75 -28.78 22.78 -8.20
CA GLU A 75 -28.82 22.34 -9.62
C GLU A 75 -27.78 21.25 -9.88
N ALA A 76 -28.13 20.28 -10.69
CA ALA A 76 -27.24 19.16 -11.02
C ALA A 76 -25.90 19.62 -11.60
N GLY A 77 -25.89 20.68 -12.42
CA GLY A 77 -24.67 21.26 -13.00
C GLY A 77 -23.72 21.82 -11.94
N LEU A 78 -24.26 22.53 -10.94
CA LEU A 78 -23.47 23.08 -9.82
C LEU A 78 -22.91 21.93 -8.96
N PHE A 79 -23.72 20.93 -8.67
CA PHE A 79 -23.29 19.76 -7.92
C PHE A 79 -22.11 19.05 -8.64
N GLN A 80 -22.25 18.79 -9.94
CA GLN A 80 -21.23 18.14 -10.77
C GLN A 80 -19.90 18.94 -10.79
N ALA A 81 -20.00 20.27 -10.98
CA ALA A 81 -18.85 21.17 -10.96
C ALA A 81 -18.10 21.12 -9.61
N VAL A 82 -18.86 21.08 -8.52
CA VAL A 82 -18.31 20.93 -7.17
C VAL A 82 -17.64 19.55 -6.99
N GLN A 83 -18.24 18.45 -7.46
CA GLN A 83 -17.64 17.11 -7.37
C GLN A 83 -16.33 17.04 -8.16
N THR A 84 -16.28 17.63 -9.37
CA THR A 84 -15.06 17.67 -10.20
C THR A 84 -13.93 18.45 -9.53
N ARG A 85 -14.27 19.54 -8.84
CA ARG A 85 -13.27 20.37 -8.12
C ARG A 85 -12.81 19.75 -6.80
N ARG A 86 -13.63 18.93 -6.17
CA ARG A 86 -13.25 18.29 -4.93
C ARG A 86 -12.01 17.44 -5.17
N PRO A 87 -10.97 17.56 -4.31
CA PRO A 87 -9.88 16.60 -4.38
C PRO A 87 -10.52 15.23 -4.28
N GLN A 88 -10.31 14.40 -5.28
CA GLN A 88 -10.66 12.99 -5.22
C GLN A 88 -9.76 12.34 -4.16
N THR A 89 -10.02 12.66 -2.91
CA THR A 89 -9.46 12.00 -1.74
C THR A 89 -10.24 10.70 -1.55
N GLY A 90 -9.82 9.71 -2.29
CA GLY A 90 -10.39 8.40 -2.16
C GLY A 90 -10.34 7.71 -3.50
N GLY A 91 -9.27 6.99 -3.76
CA GLY A 91 -9.41 5.79 -4.55
C GLY A 91 -10.62 5.03 -4.00
N SER A 92 -11.34 4.30 -4.86
CA SER A 92 -12.47 3.44 -4.52
C SER A 92 -12.29 2.86 -3.11
N PRO A 93 -13.34 2.75 -2.28
CA PRO A 93 -13.25 2.11 -0.97
C PRO A 93 -12.58 0.73 -1.01
N GLU A 94 -12.67 0.03 -2.12
CA GLU A 94 -11.95 -1.21 -2.41
C GLU A 94 -10.44 -0.98 -2.48
N ASN A 95 -9.97 0.02 -3.25
CA ASN A 95 -8.55 0.36 -3.33
C ASN A 95 -7.99 0.80 -1.98
N ALA A 96 -8.78 1.45 -1.14
CA ALA A 96 -8.34 1.84 0.20
C ALA A 96 -8.14 0.63 1.13
N LYS A 97 -9.00 -0.39 1.03
CA LYS A 97 -8.85 -1.65 1.76
C LYS A 97 -7.65 -2.45 1.26
N GLU A 98 -7.51 -2.59 -0.05
CA GLU A 98 -6.41 -3.31 -0.68
C GLU A 98 -5.05 -2.66 -0.40
N LEU A 99 -4.94 -1.33 -0.50
CA LEU A 99 -3.72 -0.60 -0.15
C LEU A 99 -3.34 -0.76 1.32
N ARG A 100 -4.31 -0.97 2.21
CA ARG A 100 -4.03 -1.28 3.62
C ARG A 100 -3.25 -2.57 3.78
N LEU A 101 -3.51 -3.56 2.92
CA LEU A 101 -2.79 -4.85 2.94
C LEU A 101 -1.29 -4.70 2.67
N LEU A 102 -0.88 -3.72 1.85
CA LEU A 102 0.52 -3.45 1.56
C LEU A 102 1.22 -2.70 2.71
N ARG A 103 0.47 -1.88 3.47
CA ARG A 103 1.02 -1.08 4.57
C ARG A 103 1.61 -1.94 5.68
N ASP A 104 0.93 -3.03 6.02
CA ASP A 104 1.35 -3.93 7.10
C ASP A 104 2.65 -4.68 6.76
N MET A 105 3.08 -4.62 5.49
CA MET A 105 4.30 -5.26 5.00
C MET A 105 5.51 -4.32 4.96
N VAL A 106 5.30 -3.01 5.21
CA VAL A 106 6.36 -2.01 5.14
C VAL A 106 7.25 -2.07 6.38
N VAL A 107 8.54 -2.31 6.15
CA VAL A 107 9.57 -2.37 7.18
C VAL A 107 10.70 -1.41 6.86
N CYS A 108 11.42 -1.00 7.89
CA CYS A 108 12.61 -0.19 7.75
C CYS A 108 13.70 -0.97 7.00
N ALA A 109 14.28 -0.37 5.94
CA ALA A 109 15.34 -1.01 5.17
C ALA A 109 16.62 -1.24 5.99
N HIS A 110 16.87 -0.42 7.04
CA HIS A 110 18.06 -0.54 7.87
C HIS A 110 17.93 -1.65 8.94
N CYS A 111 16.85 -1.65 9.74
CA CYS A 111 16.74 -2.57 10.89
C CYS A 111 15.66 -3.64 10.74
N GLY A 112 14.86 -3.62 9.64
CA GLY A 112 13.80 -4.59 9.41
C GLY A 112 12.57 -4.45 10.31
N THR A 113 12.52 -3.45 11.20
CA THR A 113 11.39 -3.18 12.10
C THR A 113 10.19 -2.67 11.31
N PRO A 114 8.95 -3.10 11.61
CA PRO A 114 7.75 -2.54 11.01
C PRO A 114 7.69 -1.02 11.18
N MET A 115 7.41 -0.29 10.10
CA MET A 115 7.35 1.17 10.13
C MET A 115 5.97 1.65 10.60
N ALA A 116 5.97 2.67 11.48
CA ALA A 116 4.76 3.37 11.88
C ALA A 116 4.39 4.42 10.84
N ARG A 117 3.08 4.52 10.50
CA ARG A 117 2.54 5.50 9.56
C ARG A 117 1.52 6.39 10.24
N ASN A 118 1.64 7.70 10.07
CA ASN A 118 0.67 8.67 10.56
C ASN A 118 -0.41 9.01 9.50
N GLN A 119 -1.40 9.82 9.89
CA GLN A 119 -2.51 10.25 9.02
C GLN A 119 -2.06 11.10 7.81
N ARG A 120 -0.84 11.65 7.82
CA ARG A 120 -0.27 12.48 6.74
C ARG A 120 0.63 11.70 5.80
N ASP A 121 0.56 10.37 5.82
CA ASP A 121 1.38 9.45 5.02
C ASP A 121 2.89 9.52 5.29
N ASN A 122 3.27 9.97 6.48
CA ASN A 122 4.65 9.95 6.92
C ASN A 122 4.93 8.61 7.65
N TRP A 123 6.00 7.98 7.23
CA TRP A 123 6.50 6.73 7.78
C TRP A 123 7.70 6.99 8.66
N THR A 124 7.72 6.43 9.85
CA THR A 124 8.81 6.53 10.81
C THR A 124 9.21 5.16 11.31
N CYS A 125 10.51 4.94 11.45
CA CYS A 125 11.00 3.73 12.11
C CYS A 125 11.04 3.95 13.61
N PRO A 126 10.32 3.18 14.43
CA PRO A 126 10.32 3.36 15.87
C PRO A 126 11.67 3.00 16.51
N GLN A 127 12.48 2.17 15.86
CA GLN A 127 13.78 1.75 16.36
C GLN A 127 14.91 2.69 15.95
N CYS A 128 14.97 3.10 14.68
CA CYS A 128 16.05 3.95 14.18
C CYS A 128 15.88 5.42 14.51
N GLY A 129 14.64 5.89 14.74
CA GLY A 129 14.35 7.29 15.07
C GLY A 129 14.71 8.31 13.99
N GLY A 130 14.88 7.87 12.73
CA GLY A 130 15.24 8.74 11.61
C GLY A 130 14.11 9.69 11.18
N PRO A 131 14.40 10.63 10.24
CA PRO A 131 13.40 11.57 9.75
C PRO A 131 12.21 10.85 9.10
N PRO A 132 11.00 11.41 9.20
CA PRO A 132 9.82 10.81 8.61
C PRO A 132 9.91 10.81 7.07
N VAL A 133 9.61 9.68 6.47
CA VAL A 133 9.55 9.51 5.01
C VAL A 133 8.11 9.63 4.56
N ARG A 134 7.80 10.60 3.70
CA ARG A 134 6.48 10.77 3.14
C ARG A 134 6.30 9.85 1.93
N LYS A 135 5.31 8.95 2.01
CA LYS A 135 4.92 8.08 0.90
C LYS A 135 3.47 7.65 1.04
N THR A 136 2.66 8.06 0.09
CA THR A 136 1.24 7.71 0.05
C THR A 136 1.03 6.27 -0.41
N GLY A 137 -0.16 5.70 -0.15
CA GLY A 137 -0.49 4.35 -0.61
C GLY A 137 -0.42 4.18 -2.14
N PRO A 138 -0.99 5.11 -2.94
CA PRO A 138 -0.87 5.07 -4.40
C PRO A 138 0.57 5.16 -4.91
N GLU A 139 1.41 6.03 -4.33
CA GLU A 139 2.84 6.11 -4.67
C GLU A 139 3.58 4.81 -4.36
N LEU A 140 3.30 4.20 -3.21
CA LEU A 140 3.86 2.91 -2.83
C LEU A 140 3.47 1.82 -3.85
N LEU A 141 2.19 1.78 -4.26
CA LEU A 141 1.71 0.84 -5.26
C LEU A 141 2.39 1.06 -6.62
N ALA A 142 2.49 2.30 -7.07
CA ALA A 142 3.12 2.64 -8.34
C ALA A 142 4.59 2.20 -8.38
N ASP A 143 5.34 2.44 -7.31
CA ASP A 143 6.73 2.02 -7.21
C ASP A 143 6.87 0.49 -7.19
N LEU A 144 5.98 -0.22 -6.48
CA LEU A 144 5.94 -1.68 -6.48
C LEU A 144 5.64 -2.24 -7.87
N GLN A 145 4.68 -1.66 -8.58
CA GLN A 145 4.34 -2.03 -9.94
C GLN A 145 5.52 -1.80 -10.89
N LEU A 146 6.19 -0.65 -10.79
CA LEU A 146 7.36 -0.35 -11.59
C LEU A 146 8.49 -1.34 -11.34
N LEU A 147 8.76 -1.68 -10.07
CA LEU A 147 9.80 -2.61 -9.68
C LEU A 147 9.51 -4.05 -10.15
N LEU A 148 8.25 -4.48 -10.14
CA LEU A 148 7.85 -5.85 -10.49
C LEU A 148 7.62 -6.05 -11.99
N THR A 149 7.34 -5.00 -12.76
CA THR A 149 7.04 -5.07 -14.21
C THR A 149 8.12 -5.81 -15.02
N PRO A 150 9.44 -5.63 -14.81
CA PRO A 150 10.45 -6.40 -15.55
C PRO A 150 10.32 -7.92 -15.37
N TYR A 151 9.85 -8.36 -14.21
CA TYR A 151 9.72 -9.78 -13.87
C TYR A 151 8.43 -10.42 -14.40
N THR A 152 7.48 -9.63 -14.88
CA THR A 152 6.31 -10.17 -15.61
C THR A 152 6.67 -10.59 -17.03
N ARG A 153 7.69 -9.95 -17.62
CA ARG A 153 8.23 -10.29 -18.95
C ARG A 153 9.34 -11.35 -18.88
N HIS A 154 10.06 -11.37 -17.76
CA HIS A 154 11.21 -12.21 -17.50
C HIS A 154 11.04 -12.96 -16.18
N PRO A 155 10.04 -13.85 -16.06
CA PRO A 155 9.76 -14.55 -14.81
C PRO A 155 10.91 -15.51 -14.42
N GLU A 156 11.74 -15.93 -15.36
CA GLU A 156 12.93 -16.76 -15.12
C GLU A 156 13.97 -16.10 -14.20
N LYS A 157 13.95 -14.77 -14.09
CA LYS A 157 14.81 -14.00 -13.17
C LYS A 157 14.38 -14.11 -11.70
N ILE A 158 13.20 -14.66 -11.44
CA ILE A 158 12.76 -15.00 -10.09
C ILE A 158 13.41 -16.33 -9.71
N GLN A 159 14.43 -16.26 -8.88
CA GLN A 159 15.20 -17.42 -8.44
C GLN A 159 15.31 -17.39 -6.93
N ALA A 160 15.23 -18.57 -6.31
CA ALA A 160 15.58 -18.66 -4.89
C ALA A 160 17.04 -18.25 -4.71
N PRO A 161 17.37 -17.46 -3.67
CA PRO A 161 18.76 -17.21 -3.32
C PRO A 161 19.46 -18.56 -3.15
N PRO A 162 20.72 -18.67 -3.56
CA PRO A 162 21.48 -19.88 -3.32
C PRO A 162 21.56 -20.11 -1.82
N TYR A 163 20.93 -21.15 -1.35
CA TYR A 163 21.01 -21.54 0.06
C TYR A 163 22.33 -22.29 0.27
N ARG A 164 23.35 -21.58 0.72
CA ARG A 164 24.63 -22.15 1.16
C ARG A 164 24.84 -21.78 2.62
N THR A 165 24.50 -22.70 3.50
CA THR A 165 24.90 -22.59 4.92
C THR A 165 26.41 -22.74 5.03
N GLN A 166 26.98 -22.32 6.17
CA GLN A 166 28.38 -22.60 6.48
C GLN A 166 28.64 -24.12 6.46
N GLU A 167 27.69 -24.89 6.96
CA GLU A 167 27.71 -26.36 6.94
C GLU A 167 27.85 -26.94 5.53
N HIS A 168 27.13 -26.40 4.54
CA HIS A 168 27.29 -26.83 3.14
C HIS A 168 28.70 -26.57 2.62
N ARG A 169 29.25 -25.40 2.89
CA ARG A 169 30.64 -25.07 2.49
C ARG A 169 31.64 -25.98 3.12
N ASP A 170 31.44 -26.30 4.40
CA ASP A 170 32.34 -27.21 5.14
C ASP A 170 32.24 -28.65 4.61
N LEU A 171 31.04 -29.09 4.20
CA LEU A 171 30.83 -30.41 3.57
C LEU A 171 31.40 -30.46 2.14
N GLU A 172 31.23 -29.40 1.35
CA GLU A 172 31.86 -29.27 0.02
C GLU A 172 33.39 -29.36 0.14
N LEU A 173 33.98 -28.63 1.10
CA LEU A 173 35.41 -28.65 1.34
C LEU A 173 35.89 -30.03 1.80
N ARG A 174 35.15 -30.71 2.68
CA ARG A 174 35.48 -32.08 3.11
C ARG A 174 35.46 -33.08 1.94
N LEU A 175 34.46 -32.95 1.05
CA LEU A 175 34.38 -33.79 -0.14
C LEU A 175 35.58 -33.52 -1.06
N GLU A 176 35.94 -32.26 -1.30
CA GLU A 176 37.09 -31.89 -2.12
C GLU A 176 38.40 -32.41 -1.53
N GLN A 177 38.57 -32.28 -0.21
CA GLN A 177 39.73 -32.84 0.50
C GLN A 177 39.79 -34.37 0.41
N ALA A 178 38.64 -35.07 0.53
CA ALA A 178 38.61 -36.52 0.39
C ALA A 178 38.90 -36.96 -1.03
N MET A 179 38.47 -36.23 -2.07
CA MET A 179 38.79 -36.50 -3.47
C MET A 179 40.26 -36.24 -3.85
N THR A 180 40.90 -35.29 -3.16
CA THR A 180 42.33 -34.94 -3.42
C THR A 180 43.31 -35.76 -2.59
N SER A 181 42.84 -36.46 -1.55
CA SER A 181 43.71 -37.32 -0.73
C SER A 181 44.04 -38.61 -1.53
N VAL A 182 45.34 -38.83 -1.75
CA VAL A 182 45.92 -39.90 -2.57
C VAL A 182 45.76 -41.31 -1.95
N ASN A 183 45.08 -41.47 -0.84
CA ASN A 183 44.84 -42.77 -0.22
C ASN A 183 43.65 -43.50 -0.88
N GLU A 184 43.88 -44.72 -1.34
CA GLU A 184 42.99 -45.61 -2.07
C GLU A 184 41.68 -46.03 -1.35
N ALA A 185 41.26 -45.31 -0.32
CA ALA A 185 40.03 -45.60 0.40
C ALA A 185 38.84 -44.83 -0.25
N GLU A 186 38.01 -45.51 -1.03
CA GLU A 186 36.76 -44.96 -1.60
C GLU A 186 35.75 -44.55 -0.53
N GLN A 187 35.85 -45.10 0.66
CA GLN A 187 34.91 -44.92 1.77
C GLN A 187 34.80 -43.50 2.32
N PRO A 188 35.88 -42.70 2.50
CA PRO A 188 35.80 -41.31 2.92
C PRO A 188 35.11 -40.38 1.90
N VAL A 189 35.37 -40.62 0.61
CA VAL A 189 34.72 -39.88 -0.51
C VAL A 189 33.24 -40.15 -0.54
N TYR A 190 32.87 -41.43 -0.45
CA TYR A 190 31.44 -41.83 -0.43
C TYR A 190 30.70 -41.22 0.80
N GLN A 191 31.27 -41.26 1.96
CA GLN A 191 30.66 -40.68 3.17
C GLN A 191 30.53 -39.17 3.08
N ALA A 192 31.55 -38.47 2.57
CA ALA A 192 31.49 -37.02 2.37
C ALA A 192 30.42 -36.63 1.32
N ALA A 193 30.36 -37.37 0.22
CA ALA A 193 29.33 -37.18 -0.83
C ALA A 193 27.93 -37.44 -0.30
N LEU A 194 27.73 -38.49 0.51
CA LEU A 194 26.46 -38.82 1.11
C LEU A 194 26.01 -37.74 2.12
N ALA A 195 26.94 -37.26 2.95
CA ALA A 195 26.68 -36.19 3.91
C ALA A 195 26.26 -34.90 3.19
N LEU A 196 26.97 -34.52 2.11
CA LEU A 196 26.63 -33.36 1.30
C LEU A 196 25.26 -33.52 0.63
N ALA A 197 24.99 -34.70 0.05
CA ALA A 197 23.68 -35.00 -0.57
C ALA A 197 22.54 -34.96 0.46
N ALA A 198 22.75 -35.50 1.67
CA ALA A 198 21.76 -35.44 2.74
C ALA A 198 21.48 -34.00 3.18
N ALA A 199 22.53 -33.18 3.35
CA ALA A 199 22.39 -31.75 3.65
C ALA A 199 21.61 -31.01 2.53
N GLN A 200 21.95 -31.27 1.26
CA GLN A 200 21.22 -30.67 0.12
C GLN A 200 19.74 -31.09 0.05
N LEU A 201 19.41 -32.32 0.47
CA LEU A 201 18.00 -32.78 0.52
C LEU A 201 17.21 -32.16 1.68
N THR A 202 17.87 -31.97 2.84
CA THR A 202 17.22 -31.29 3.97
C THR A 202 16.99 -29.80 3.71
N ASP A 203 17.76 -29.20 2.80
CA ASP A 203 17.68 -27.81 2.41
C ASP A 203 16.74 -27.54 1.21
N ILE A 204 15.93 -28.49 0.81
CA ILE A 204 14.79 -28.24 -0.11
C ILE A 204 13.74 -27.45 0.67
N GLY A 205 14.08 -26.20 0.95
CA GLY A 205 13.17 -25.25 1.59
C GLY A 205 12.01 -24.86 0.66
N PRO A 206 11.00 -24.18 1.22
CA PRO A 206 9.85 -23.68 0.47
C PRO A 206 10.23 -22.67 -0.62
N GLU A 207 11.49 -22.18 -0.65
CA GLU A 207 11.95 -21.10 -1.54
C GLU A 207 11.91 -21.51 -3.01
N ARG A 208 12.22 -22.75 -3.34
CA ARG A 208 12.11 -23.26 -4.72
C ARG A 208 10.67 -23.35 -5.18
N TYR A 209 9.79 -23.84 -4.30
CA TYR A 209 8.34 -23.90 -4.56
C TYR A 209 7.77 -22.48 -4.71
N GLU A 210 8.11 -21.56 -3.80
CA GLU A 210 7.68 -20.16 -3.87
C GLU A 210 8.21 -19.47 -5.13
N SER A 211 9.45 -19.76 -5.57
CA SER A 211 9.97 -19.23 -6.83
C SER A 211 9.12 -19.66 -8.02
N ALA A 212 8.79 -20.96 -8.12
CA ALA A 212 7.95 -21.49 -9.19
C ALA A 212 6.52 -20.88 -9.14
N ARG A 213 5.97 -20.75 -7.94
CA ARG A 213 4.67 -20.12 -7.70
C ARG A 213 4.66 -18.66 -8.12
N ILE A 214 5.67 -17.86 -7.71
CA ILE A 214 5.79 -16.43 -8.04
C ILE A 214 5.94 -16.26 -9.56
N ARG A 215 6.76 -17.07 -10.23
CA ARG A 215 6.91 -17.05 -11.71
C ARG A 215 5.55 -17.22 -12.38
N ARG A 216 4.79 -18.25 -12.00
CA ARG A 216 3.46 -18.53 -12.56
C ARG A 216 2.47 -17.38 -12.33
N LEU A 217 2.52 -16.73 -11.16
CA LEU A 217 1.66 -15.59 -10.84
C LEU A 217 2.00 -14.33 -11.63
N LEU A 218 3.26 -14.14 -12.00
CA LEU A 218 3.73 -12.95 -12.74
C LEU A 218 3.68 -13.13 -14.25
N GLU A 219 3.76 -14.36 -14.73
CA GLU A 219 3.83 -14.69 -16.17
C GLU A 219 2.67 -14.07 -16.96
N GLY A 220 3.00 -13.35 -18.03
CA GLY A 220 2.03 -12.72 -18.93
C GLY A 220 1.23 -11.56 -18.34
N LYS A 221 1.51 -11.12 -17.10
CA LYS A 221 0.83 -9.99 -16.48
C LYS A 221 1.33 -8.66 -17.04
N ARG A 222 0.42 -7.67 -17.16
CA ARG A 222 0.76 -6.28 -17.44
C ARG A 222 0.94 -5.52 -16.11
N GLN A 223 1.52 -4.34 -16.18
CA GLN A 223 1.69 -3.49 -14.99
C GLN A 223 0.36 -3.23 -14.26
N THR A 224 -0.73 -3.01 -15.00
CA THR A 224 -2.07 -2.79 -14.45
C THR A 224 -2.66 -4.01 -13.74
N ASP A 225 -2.19 -5.20 -14.06
CA ASP A 225 -2.66 -6.46 -13.46
C ASP A 225 -1.95 -6.73 -12.10
N LEU A 226 -0.90 -5.97 -11.78
CA LEU A 226 -0.20 -6.02 -10.51
C LEU A 226 -1.01 -5.31 -9.41
N THR A 227 -2.10 -5.95 -9.01
CA THR A 227 -2.97 -5.45 -7.95
C THR A 227 -2.30 -5.58 -6.57
N PRO A 228 -2.72 -4.79 -5.55
CA PRO A 228 -2.23 -4.94 -4.18
C PRO A 228 -2.38 -6.37 -3.63
N THR A 229 -3.45 -7.05 -3.99
CA THR A 229 -3.70 -8.46 -3.60
C THR A 229 -2.66 -9.40 -4.21
N LEU A 230 -2.35 -9.27 -5.51
CA LEU A 230 -1.32 -10.05 -6.17
C LEU A 230 0.06 -9.77 -5.59
N ILE A 231 0.39 -8.49 -5.38
CA ILE A 231 1.67 -8.09 -4.79
C ILE A 231 1.83 -8.71 -3.39
N ARG A 232 0.79 -8.69 -2.56
CA ARG A 232 0.81 -9.35 -1.24
C ARG A 232 1.03 -10.86 -1.32
N GLN A 233 0.52 -11.51 -2.34
CA GLN A 233 0.70 -12.97 -2.52
C GLN A 233 2.15 -13.35 -2.77
N ILE A 234 2.93 -12.51 -3.44
CA ILE A 234 4.31 -12.78 -3.83
C ILE A 234 5.36 -12.15 -2.91
N THR A 235 4.99 -11.10 -2.18
CA THR A 235 5.88 -10.29 -1.34
C THR A 235 5.84 -10.76 0.12
N ALA A 236 6.99 -10.84 0.76
CA ALA A 236 7.12 -11.06 2.19
C ALA A 236 7.23 -9.74 2.96
N LYS A 237 8.09 -8.80 2.49
CA LYS A 237 8.31 -7.49 3.12
C LYS A 237 8.60 -6.43 2.06
N ILE A 238 8.21 -5.20 2.35
CA ILE A 238 8.54 -4.00 1.56
C ILE A 238 9.53 -3.19 2.38
N LEU A 239 10.75 -3.06 1.90
CA LEU A 239 11.83 -2.34 2.57
C LEU A 239 11.74 -0.87 2.15
N LEU A 240 11.51 0.04 3.10
CA LEU A 240 11.43 1.48 2.84
C LEU A 240 12.66 2.17 3.42
N GLY A 241 13.43 2.81 2.55
CA GLY A 241 14.62 3.56 2.90
C GLY A 241 14.35 5.02 3.28
N PRO A 242 15.35 5.72 3.83
CA PRO A 242 15.22 7.09 4.31
C PRO A 242 14.94 8.11 3.19
N THR A 243 15.31 7.79 1.96
CA THR A 243 15.04 8.63 0.76
C THR A 243 13.66 8.37 0.13
N GLY A 244 12.89 7.43 0.67
CA GLY A 244 11.63 6.98 0.05
C GLY A 244 11.82 5.91 -1.03
N ALA A 245 13.05 5.48 -1.30
CA ALA A 245 13.32 4.35 -2.17
C ALA A 245 12.82 3.05 -1.55
N ILE A 246 12.32 2.14 -2.39
CA ILE A 246 11.82 0.84 -1.95
C ILE A 246 12.62 -0.31 -2.55
N ALA A 247 12.75 -1.37 -1.77
CA ALA A 247 13.11 -2.70 -2.25
C ALA A 247 12.04 -3.70 -1.76
N VAL A 248 11.95 -4.83 -2.41
CA VAL A 248 10.94 -5.85 -2.09
C VAL A 248 11.62 -7.17 -1.79
N LYS A 249 11.38 -7.71 -0.61
CA LYS A 249 11.73 -9.09 -0.30
C LYS A 249 10.56 -9.99 -0.69
N LEU A 250 10.78 -10.85 -1.66
CA LEU A 250 9.80 -11.85 -2.09
C LEU A 250 9.69 -13.01 -1.09
N LYS A 251 8.63 -13.80 -1.18
CA LYS A 251 8.41 -14.97 -0.31
C LYS A 251 9.44 -16.08 -0.52
N ASN A 252 10.07 -16.13 -1.68
CA ASN A 252 11.21 -17.02 -1.95
C ASN A 252 12.55 -16.52 -1.39
N GLY A 253 12.55 -15.42 -0.62
CA GLY A 253 13.73 -14.82 -0.02
C GLY A 253 14.51 -13.86 -0.93
N GLN A 254 14.25 -13.82 -2.23
CA GLN A 254 14.90 -12.90 -3.17
C GLN A 254 14.54 -11.44 -2.86
N ILE A 255 15.53 -10.55 -2.94
CA ILE A 255 15.34 -9.10 -2.81
C ILE A 255 15.40 -8.49 -4.20
N LEU A 256 14.38 -7.72 -4.55
CA LEU A 256 14.28 -6.95 -5.79
C LEU A 256 14.45 -5.47 -5.50
N GLY A 257 15.13 -4.77 -6.40
CA GLY A 257 15.52 -3.37 -6.21
C GLY A 257 16.90 -3.24 -5.56
N LYS A 258 17.42 -2.00 -5.58
CA LYS A 258 18.65 -1.71 -4.80
C LYS A 258 18.24 -1.61 -3.33
N GLU A 259 18.94 -2.33 -2.47
CA GLU A 259 18.80 -2.09 -1.03
C GLU A 259 19.01 -0.59 -0.79
N PRO A 260 18.02 0.11 -0.21
CA PRO A 260 18.20 1.52 0.10
C PRO A 260 19.33 1.62 1.10
N GLN A 261 20.48 2.14 0.65
CA GLN A 261 21.65 2.34 1.50
C GLN A 261 21.27 3.27 2.67
N SER A 262 21.71 2.89 3.85
CA SER A 262 21.59 3.65 5.10
C SER A 262 22.32 4.99 5.03
#